data_205b8c58e603fb1d454a26433e5aa07d
#
_entry.id   205b8c58e603fb1d454a26433e5aa07d
#
_cell.length_a   1.000
_cell.length_b   1.000
_cell.length_c   1.000
_cell.angle_alpha   90.00
_cell.angle_beta   90.00
_cell.angle_gamma   90.00
#
_symmetry.space_group_name_H-M   'P 1'
#
loop_
_entity.id
_entity.type
_entity.pdbx_description
1 polymer ?
#
loop_
_entity_poly.entity_id
_entity_poly.type
_entity_poly.pdbx_seq_one_letter_code
_entity_poly.pdbx_strand_id
1 'polypeptide(L)'
;MQDIYIDDIGSGFPLVLVHGYLGSSKMWNLQKEFLKKYFRVITPALPGFGESYKAQSLDNINSIAKFVLKCLDEKKINEFHLMGHSMGGMIVQEMVKISENRIKKLICFATGSIGDIPGRFEPIETTREKLKKDGLKETINRVPQKWFVEGDKAKYYYFCENAVKNIS
;
A
#
# COMPACT_ATOMS: atom_id res chain seq x y z
N MET A 1 0.50 -20.44 -3.30
CA MET A 1 0.19 -19.10 -3.85
C MET A 1 1.43 -18.54 -4.48
N GLN A 2 1.28 -17.81 -5.59
CA GLN A 2 2.38 -17.08 -6.24
C GLN A 2 3.11 -16.20 -5.21
N ASP A 3 4.39 -16.01 -5.39
CA ASP A 3 5.37 -15.31 -4.53
C ASP A 3 4.89 -13.95 -3.99
N ILE A 4 4.06 -13.98 -2.95
CA ILE A 4 3.62 -12.79 -2.24
C ILE A 4 4.53 -12.56 -1.06
N TYR A 5 5.16 -11.41 -1.06
CA TYR A 5 6.01 -10.96 0.03
C TYR A 5 5.17 -10.29 1.13
N ILE A 6 5.37 -10.73 2.36
CA ILE A 6 4.78 -10.10 3.55
C ILE A 6 5.88 -9.98 4.60
N ASP A 7 6.23 -8.76 4.92
CA ASP A 7 7.13 -8.49 6.03
C ASP A 7 6.34 -8.59 7.35
N ASP A 8 6.89 -9.32 8.33
CA ASP A 8 6.21 -9.68 9.58
C ASP A 8 7.25 -9.65 10.71
N ILE A 9 7.29 -8.55 11.45
CA ILE A 9 8.33 -8.26 12.43
C ILE A 9 7.75 -7.79 13.77
N GLY A 10 8.53 -7.96 14.82
CA GLY A 10 8.10 -7.61 16.18
C GLY A 10 7.21 -8.67 16.80
N SER A 11 6.58 -8.33 17.93
CA SER A 11 5.70 -9.21 18.69
C SER A 11 4.56 -8.41 19.33
N GLY A 12 3.54 -9.11 19.87
CA GLY A 12 2.38 -8.47 20.48
C GLY A 12 1.16 -8.43 19.57
N PHE A 13 0.27 -7.46 19.79
CA PHE A 13 -0.97 -7.36 19.01
C PHE A 13 -0.68 -6.98 17.55
N PRO A 14 -1.31 -7.66 16.57
CA PRO A 14 -1.03 -7.42 15.16
C PRO A 14 -1.42 -6.01 14.69
N LEU A 15 -0.53 -5.36 13.96
CA LEU A 15 -0.75 -4.08 13.26
C LEU A 15 -0.42 -4.26 11.78
N VAL A 16 -1.43 -4.17 10.95
CA VAL A 16 -1.32 -4.33 9.49
C VAL A 16 -1.21 -2.97 8.83
N LEU A 17 -0.16 -2.75 8.02
CA LEU A 17 0.09 -1.50 7.29
C LEU A 17 0.00 -1.75 5.78
N VAL A 18 -0.98 -1.15 5.11
CA VAL A 18 -1.24 -1.34 3.68
C VAL A 18 -0.76 -0.11 2.90
N HIS A 19 0.17 -0.33 1.95
CA HIS A 19 0.73 0.73 1.14
C HIS A 19 -0.20 1.19 0.00
N GLY A 20 0.10 2.34 -0.59
CA GLY A 20 -0.64 2.93 -1.69
C GLY A 20 -0.13 2.52 -3.09
N TYR A 21 -0.70 3.19 -4.11
CA TYR A 21 -0.30 3.03 -5.50
C TYR A 21 1.20 3.35 -5.69
N LEU A 22 1.88 2.58 -6.51
CA LEU A 22 3.33 2.63 -6.71
C LEU A 22 4.16 2.44 -5.43
N GLY A 23 3.55 1.89 -4.37
CA GLY A 23 4.25 1.63 -3.11
C GLY A 23 4.79 0.21 -3.00
N SER A 24 5.35 -0.08 -1.83
CA SER A 24 5.79 -1.43 -1.43
C SER A 24 5.80 -1.54 0.09
N SER A 25 6.09 -2.73 0.62
CA SER A 25 6.30 -2.95 2.07
C SER A 25 7.40 -2.04 2.64
N LYS A 26 8.39 -1.67 1.82
CA LYS A 26 9.53 -0.82 2.19
C LYS A 26 9.16 0.63 2.51
N MET A 27 8.02 1.12 2.01
CA MET A 27 7.56 2.47 2.38
C MET A 27 7.34 2.64 3.89
N TRP A 28 7.13 1.54 4.59
CA TRP A 28 6.90 1.51 6.03
C TRP A 28 8.17 1.32 6.86
N ASN A 29 9.37 1.27 6.27
CA ASN A 29 10.59 0.90 6.98
C ASN A 29 10.87 1.75 8.22
N LEU A 30 10.69 3.08 8.15
CA LEU A 30 10.87 3.95 9.29
C LEU A 30 9.85 3.69 10.40
N GLN A 31 8.58 3.53 10.04
CA GLN A 31 7.50 3.25 10.97
C GLN A 31 7.65 1.85 11.57
N LYS A 32 8.02 0.85 10.77
CA LYS A 32 8.26 -0.53 11.23
C LYS A 32 9.30 -0.59 12.32
N GLU A 33 10.43 0.09 12.15
CA GLU A 33 11.54 0.09 13.14
C GLU A 33 11.11 0.63 14.51
N PHE A 34 10.20 1.60 14.53
CA PHE A 34 9.64 2.11 15.77
C PHE A 34 8.52 1.22 16.31
N LEU A 35 7.56 0.86 15.46
CA LEU A 35 6.32 0.16 15.84
C LEU A 35 6.55 -1.29 16.28
N LYS A 36 7.58 -1.96 15.75
CA LYS A 36 7.92 -3.35 16.14
C LYS A 36 8.25 -3.52 17.62
N LYS A 37 8.51 -2.43 18.34
CA LYS A 37 8.73 -2.43 19.80
C LYS A 37 7.43 -2.65 20.59
N TYR A 38 6.28 -2.40 19.97
CA TYR A 38 4.96 -2.39 20.60
C TYR A 38 3.97 -3.35 19.94
N PHE A 39 4.18 -3.70 18.67
CA PHE A 39 3.26 -4.47 17.86
C PHE A 39 4.00 -5.54 17.04
N ARG A 40 3.28 -6.61 16.69
CA ARG A 40 3.64 -7.44 15.55
C ARG A 40 3.22 -6.71 14.29
N VAL A 41 4.17 -6.11 13.58
CA VAL A 41 3.92 -5.27 12.41
C VAL A 41 3.96 -6.12 11.14
N ILE A 42 2.88 -6.04 10.36
CA ILE A 42 2.66 -6.82 9.15
C ILE A 42 2.48 -5.88 7.97
N THR A 43 3.37 -5.95 6.99
CA THR A 43 3.34 -5.08 5.82
C THR A 43 3.34 -5.93 4.54
N PRO A 44 2.14 -6.25 4.00
CA PRO A 44 2.05 -6.96 2.73
C PRO A 44 2.51 -6.05 1.58
N ALA A 45 3.33 -6.59 0.67
CA ALA A 45 3.51 -6.01 -0.64
C ALA A 45 2.33 -6.45 -1.52
N LEU A 46 1.56 -5.49 -2.03
CA LEU A 46 0.39 -5.78 -2.86
C LEU A 46 0.79 -6.43 -4.19
N PRO A 47 -0.05 -7.32 -4.76
CA PRO A 47 0.24 -7.98 -6.04
C PRO A 47 0.53 -6.97 -7.16
N GLY A 48 1.62 -7.18 -7.89
CA GLY A 48 2.11 -6.28 -8.94
C GLY A 48 3.00 -5.14 -8.43
N PHE A 49 3.23 -5.03 -7.10
CA PHE A 49 4.00 -3.95 -6.50
C PHE A 49 5.16 -4.46 -5.63
N GLY A 50 6.25 -3.69 -5.62
CA GLY A 50 7.39 -3.93 -4.75
C GLY A 50 7.93 -5.34 -4.85
N GLU A 51 8.05 -6.01 -3.71
CA GLU A 51 8.58 -7.36 -3.61
C GLU A 51 7.64 -8.43 -4.21
N SER A 52 6.36 -8.08 -4.41
CA SER A 52 5.34 -8.93 -5.06
C SER A 52 5.12 -8.57 -6.54
N TYR A 53 6.09 -7.92 -7.20
CA TYR A 53 5.92 -7.43 -8.58
C TYR A 53 5.65 -8.53 -9.61
N LYS A 54 6.08 -9.77 -9.36
CA LYS A 54 5.82 -10.93 -10.25
C LYS A 54 4.40 -11.48 -10.10
N ALA A 55 3.71 -11.15 -9.01
CA ALA A 55 2.34 -11.60 -8.83
C ALA A 55 1.41 -10.77 -9.71
N GLN A 56 0.42 -11.42 -10.29
CA GLN A 56 -0.57 -10.75 -11.13
C GLN A 56 -1.32 -9.68 -10.33
N SER A 57 -1.34 -8.46 -10.85
CA SER A 57 -2.11 -7.35 -10.29
C SER A 57 -3.61 -7.66 -10.25
N LEU A 58 -4.30 -7.09 -9.28
CA LEU A 58 -5.74 -7.25 -9.11
C LEU A 58 -6.49 -6.02 -9.63
N ASP A 59 -7.68 -6.25 -10.21
CA ASP A 59 -8.39 -5.24 -11.01
C ASP A 59 -9.10 -4.16 -10.19
N ASN A 60 -9.38 -4.40 -8.89
CA ASN A 60 -10.18 -3.49 -8.09
C ASN A 60 -9.86 -3.59 -6.58
N ILE A 61 -10.28 -2.56 -5.83
CA ILE A 61 -10.04 -2.42 -4.39
C ILE A 61 -10.62 -3.60 -3.59
N ASN A 62 -11.82 -4.08 -3.94
CA ASN A 62 -12.45 -5.20 -3.24
C ASN A 62 -11.63 -6.50 -3.37
N SER A 63 -11.13 -6.79 -4.58
CA SER A 63 -10.28 -7.95 -4.82
C SER A 63 -8.97 -7.86 -4.03
N ILE A 64 -8.37 -6.67 -3.96
CA ILE A 64 -7.15 -6.45 -3.17
C ILE A 64 -7.45 -6.59 -1.67
N ALA A 65 -8.55 -6.06 -1.17
CA ALA A 65 -8.96 -6.19 0.23
C ALA A 65 -9.15 -7.67 0.63
N LYS A 66 -9.87 -8.44 -0.18
CA LYS A 66 -10.04 -9.90 0.01
C LYS A 66 -8.70 -10.63 0.00
N PHE A 67 -7.80 -10.23 -0.90
CA PHE A 67 -6.47 -10.81 -0.98
C PHE A 67 -5.67 -10.57 0.31
N VAL A 68 -5.64 -9.33 0.83
CA VAL A 68 -4.94 -9.01 2.08
C VAL A 68 -5.54 -9.80 3.25
N LEU A 69 -6.87 -9.87 3.36
CA LEU A 69 -7.54 -10.67 4.39
C LEU A 69 -7.15 -12.16 4.32
N LYS A 70 -7.11 -12.73 3.11
CA LYS A 70 -6.66 -14.12 2.91
C LYS A 70 -5.21 -14.32 3.37
N CYS A 71 -4.31 -13.38 3.09
CA CYS A 71 -2.94 -13.44 3.59
C CYS A 71 -2.86 -13.45 5.12
N LEU A 72 -3.75 -12.69 5.79
CA LEU A 72 -3.86 -12.69 7.26
C LEU A 72 -4.42 -14.00 7.79
N ASP A 73 -5.37 -14.62 7.10
CA ASP A 73 -5.93 -15.93 7.45
C ASP A 73 -4.86 -17.03 7.42
N GLU A 74 -4.02 -17.04 6.38
CA GLU A 74 -2.91 -17.98 6.26
C GLU A 74 -1.86 -17.83 7.36
N LYS A 75 -1.69 -16.60 7.87
CA LYS A 75 -0.87 -16.30 9.04
C LYS A 75 -1.59 -16.53 10.37
N LYS A 76 -2.84 -17.00 10.36
CA LYS A 76 -3.70 -17.22 11.55
C LYS A 76 -3.88 -15.94 12.38
N ILE A 77 -3.99 -14.79 11.71
CA ILE A 77 -4.22 -13.49 12.33
C ILE A 77 -5.71 -13.20 12.33
N ASN A 78 -6.37 -13.41 13.44
CA ASN A 78 -7.82 -13.29 13.58
C ASN A 78 -8.26 -11.86 13.92
N GLU A 79 -7.50 -11.13 14.75
CA GLU A 79 -7.78 -9.78 15.17
C GLU A 79 -6.55 -8.90 14.97
N PHE A 80 -6.75 -7.66 14.54
CA PHE A 80 -5.65 -6.75 14.22
C PHE A 80 -6.07 -5.27 14.26
N HIS A 81 -5.09 -4.40 14.41
CA HIS A 81 -5.19 -2.99 14.05
C HIS A 81 -4.83 -2.84 12.58
N LEU A 82 -5.45 -1.87 11.90
CA LEU A 82 -5.33 -1.70 10.46
C LEU A 82 -5.04 -0.25 10.10
N MET A 83 -4.02 -0.03 9.30
CA MET A 83 -3.68 1.27 8.74
C MET A 83 -3.47 1.18 7.24
N GLY A 84 -4.02 2.13 6.49
CA GLY A 84 -3.82 2.23 5.06
C GLY A 84 -3.45 3.64 4.62
N HIS A 85 -2.47 3.74 3.72
CA HIS A 85 -2.02 4.99 3.12
C HIS A 85 -2.52 5.11 1.68
N SER A 86 -3.11 6.25 1.30
CA SER A 86 -3.54 6.55 -0.07
C SER A 86 -4.49 5.47 -0.62
N MET A 87 -4.17 4.79 -1.73
CA MET A 87 -4.93 3.64 -2.23
C MET A 87 -5.06 2.53 -1.18
N GLY A 88 -4.02 2.30 -0.36
CA GLY A 88 -4.09 1.40 0.80
C GLY A 88 -5.17 1.80 1.79
N GLY A 89 -5.44 3.10 1.94
CA GLY A 89 -6.54 3.61 2.76
C GLY A 89 -7.92 3.24 2.21
N MET A 90 -8.10 3.18 0.90
CA MET A 90 -9.33 2.67 0.27
C MET A 90 -9.48 1.16 0.49
N ILE A 91 -8.36 0.43 0.38
CA ILE A 91 -8.32 -1.02 0.61
C ILE A 91 -8.74 -1.36 2.04
N VAL A 92 -8.19 -0.65 3.03
CA VAL A 92 -8.53 -0.93 4.44
C VAL A 92 -9.97 -0.56 4.79
N GLN A 93 -10.55 0.48 4.17
CA GLN A 93 -11.98 0.79 4.30
C GLN A 93 -12.84 -0.35 3.74
N GLU A 94 -12.45 -0.95 2.63
CA GLU A 94 -13.14 -2.10 2.05
C GLU A 94 -12.95 -3.36 2.92
N MET A 95 -11.78 -3.56 3.54
CA MET A 95 -11.56 -4.64 4.49
C MET A 95 -12.49 -4.54 5.71
N VAL A 96 -12.80 -3.34 6.19
CA VAL A 96 -13.79 -3.13 7.27
C VAL A 96 -15.16 -3.65 6.86
N LYS A 97 -15.63 -3.32 5.66
CA LYS A 97 -16.93 -3.82 5.17
C LYS A 97 -17.00 -5.35 5.12
N ILE A 98 -15.87 -6.01 4.82
CA ILE A 98 -15.80 -7.47 4.68
C ILE A 98 -15.63 -8.17 6.03
N SER A 99 -14.91 -7.57 6.97
CA SER A 99 -14.46 -8.23 8.21
C SER A 99 -14.36 -7.28 9.41
N GLU A 100 -15.41 -6.50 9.66
CA GLU A 100 -15.45 -5.48 10.71
C GLU A 100 -15.09 -6.04 12.09
N ASN A 101 -15.60 -7.22 12.43
CA ASN A 101 -15.40 -7.88 13.73
C ASN A 101 -13.94 -8.20 14.07
N ARG A 102 -13.07 -8.28 13.07
CA ARG A 102 -11.63 -8.55 13.21
C ARG A 102 -10.80 -7.28 13.45
N ILE A 103 -11.32 -6.11 13.10
CA ILE A 103 -10.56 -4.85 13.06
C ILE A 103 -10.84 -4.06 14.33
N LYS A 104 -9.83 -3.94 15.22
CA LYS A 104 -9.97 -3.26 16.51
C LYS A 104 -9.77 -1.74 16.42
N LYS A 105 -8.88 -1.29 15.54
CA LYS A 105 -8.64 0.13 15.26
C LYS A 105 -8.37 0.29 13.77
N LEU A 106 -8.90 1.36 13.18
CA LEU A 106 -8.67 1.74 11.79
C LEU A 106 -7.99 3.10 11.71
N ILE A 107 -6.93 3.20 10.93
CA ILE A 107 -6.24 4.44 10.58
C ILE A 107 -6.26 4.61 9.07
N CYS A 108 -6.96 5.66 8.60
CA CYS A 108 -6.97 6.08 7.21
C CYS A 108 -6.04 7.28 7.05
N PHE A 109 -4.89 7.10 6.39
CA PHE A 109 -3.87 8.13 6.25
C PHE A 109 -3.74 8.63 4.81
N ALA A 110 -3.86 9.93 4.60
CA ALA A 110 -3.74 10.60 3.29
C ALA A 110 -4.58 9.90 2.19
N THR A 111 -5.84 9.61 2.48
CA THR A 111 -6.74 8.84 1.62
C THR A 111 -8.13 9.47 1.55
N GLY A 112 -8.94 9.00 0.61
CA GLY A 112 -10.36 9.31 0.50
C GLY A 112 -11.21 8.03 0.51
N SER A 113 -12.53 8.21 0.50
CA SER A 113 -13.50 7.11 0.36
C SER A 113 -13.76 6.74 -1.12
N ILE A 114 -13.39 7.63 -2.03
CA ILE A 114 -13.54 7.46 -3.49
C ILE A 114 -12.20 7.71 -4.19
N GLY A 115 -12.00 7.11 -5.37
CA GLY A 115 -10.74 7.23 -6.12
C GLY A 115 -10.51 8.60 -6.73
N ASP A 116 -11.57 9.27 -7.16
CA ASP A 116 -11.49 10.60 -7.79
C ASP A 116 -11.92 11.68 -6.80
N ILE A 117 -10.96 12.12 -6.00
CA ILE A 117 -11.15 13.15 -4.96
C ILE A 117 -10.87 14.54 -5.53
N PRO A 118 -11.70 15.56 -5.18
CA PRO A 118 -11.43 16.94 -5.53
C PRO A 118 -10.04 17.38 -5.06
N GLY A 119 -9.31 18.09 -5.93
CA GLY A 119 -7.95 18.56 -5.62
C GLY A 119 -6.84 17.51 -5.79
N ARG A 120 -7.14 16.33 -6.31
CA ARG A 120 -6.11 15.37 -6.72
C ARG A 120 -5.15 16.01 -7.73
N PHE A 121 -3.83 15.80 -7.54
CA PHE A 121 -2.81 16.39 -8.43
C PHE A 121 -2.94 15.97 -9.91
N GLU A 122 -3.55 14.81 -10.17
CA GLU A 122 -3.82 14.29 -11.51
C GLU A 122 -5.03 13.35 -11.46
N PRO A 123 -6.07 13.52 -12.31
CA PRO A 123 -7.19 12.60 -12.42
C PRO A 123 -6.73 11.17 -12.76
N ILE A 124 -7.46 10.17 -12.29
CA ILE A 124 -7.09 8.75 -12.53
C ILE A 124 -7.04 8.45 -14.02
N GLU A 125 -7.99 8.96 -14.80
CA GLU A 125 -8.02 8.71 -16.26
C GLU A 125 -6.81 9.32 -16.96
N THR A 126 -6.41 10.54 -16.59
CA THR A 126 -5.18 11.15 -17.09
C THR A 126 -3.94 10.31 -16.75
N THR A 127 -3.89 9.73 -15.53
CA THR A 127 -2.79 8.81 -15.16
C THR A 127 -2.79 7.56 -16.05
N ARG A 128 -3.97 6.99 -16.35
CA ARG A 128 -4.11 5.83 -17.25
C ARG A 128 -3.67 6.13 -18.67
N GLU A 129 -4.11 7.27 -19.22
CA GLU A 129 -3.73 7.72 -20.57
C GLU A 129 -2.22 7.90 -20.68
N LYS A 130 -1.61 8.57 -19.72
CA LYS A 130 -0.16 8.76 -19.66
C LYS A 130 0.58 7.42 -19.53
N LEU A 131 0.10 6.52 -18.66
CA LEU A 131 0.69 5.19 -18.54
C LEU A 131 0.66 4.42 -19.87
N LYS A 132 -0.46 4.48 -20.61
CA LYS A 132 -0.58 3.85 -21.93
C LYS A 132 0.35 4.49 -22.97
N LYS A 133 0.47 5.81 -22.95
CA LYS A 133 1.27 6.59 -23.92
C LYS A 133 2.76 6.53 -23.61
N ASP A 134 3.15 6.79 -22.39
CA ASP A 134 4.53 7.05 -21.99
C ASP A 134 5.19 5.82 -21.34
N GLY A 135 4.39 4.82 -20.98
CA GLY A 135 4.82 3.57 -20.38
C GLY A 135 5.07 3.64 -18.87
N LEU A 136 5.35 2.47 -18.30
CA LEU A 136 5.52 2.32 -16.85
C LEU A 136 6.76 3.06 -16.33
N LYS A 137 7.87 3.02 -17.06
CA LYS A 137 9.13 3.65 -16.65
C LYS A 137 8.97 5.17 -16.42
N GLU A 138 8.31 5.85 -17.36
CA GLU A 138 8.07 7.30 -17.24
C GLU A 138 7.09 7.62 -16.10
N THR A 139 6.07 6.78 -15.91
CA THR A 139 5.13 6.91 -14.80
C THR A 139 5.82 6.78 -13.44
N ILE A 140 6.71 5.81 -13.29
CA ILE A 140 7.51 5.59 -12.08
C ILE A 140 8.40 6.80 -11.77
N ASN A 141 8.99 7.41 -12.77
CA ASN A 141 9.84 8.59 -12.58
C ASN A 141 9.02 9.84 -12.21
N ARG A 142 7.87 10.04 -12.83
CA ARG A 142 7.07 11.26 -12.72
C ARG A 142 6.19 11.31 -11.48
N VAL A 143 5.48 10.22 -11.16
CA VAL A 143 4.42 10.24 -10.14
C VAL A 143 4.97 10.44 -8.73
N PRO A 144 6.02 9.75 -8.27
CA PRO A 144 6.55 9.93 -6.91
C PRO A 144 7.06 11.34 -6.63
N GLN A 145 7.58 12.05 -7.64
CA GLN A 145 8.01 13.45 -7.48
C GLN A 145 6.87 14.36 -7.05
N LYS A 146 5.62 14.06 -7.45
CA LYS A 146 4.43 14.83 -7.08
C LYS A 146 3.96 14.63 -5.64
N TRP A 147 4.52 13.65 -4.93
CA TRP A 147 4.17 13.40 -3.53
C TRP A 147 4.91 14.31 -2.55
N PHE A 148 5.90 15.05 -3.03
CA PHE A 148 6.72 15.97 -2.24
C PHE A 148 6.66 17.38 -2.80
N VAL A 149 6.63 18.37 -1.92
CA VAL A 149 6.68 19.80 -2.30
C VAL A 149 7.96 20.11 -3.06
N GLU A 150 9.09 19.54 -2.60
CA GLU A 150 10.43 19.74 -3.19
C GLU A 150 10.75 18.72 -4.29
N GLY A 151 9.78 17.89 -4.69
CA GLY A 151 9.96 16.83 -5.69
C GLY A 151 11.03 15.83 -5.29
N ASP A 152 11.92 15.51 -6.23
CA ASP A 152 13.04 14.56 -6.04
C ASP A 152 14.15 15.06 -5.10
N LYS A 153 14.15 16.34 -4.74
CA LYS A 153 15.08 16.94 -3.78
C LYS A 153 14.66 16.75 -2.32
N ALA A 154 13.46 16.25 -2.07
CA ALA A 154 12.96 16.05 -0.72
C ALA A 154 13.81 15.01 0.04
N LYS A 155 14.13 15.30 1.32
CA LYS A 155 14.99 14.50 2.19
C LYS A 155 14.65 13.00 2.19
N TYR A 156 13.38 12.64 2.07
CA TYR A 156 12.92 11.26 2.14
C TYR A 156 12.46 10.71 0.78
N TYR A 157 12.70 11.40 -0.32
CA TYR A 157 12.30 10.96 -1.66
C TYR A 157 12.89 9.58 -2.03
N TYR A 158 14.10 9.27 -1.58
CA TYR A 158 14.76 7.99 -1.84
C TYR A 158 13.97 6.75 -1.36
N PHE A 159 13.11 6.90 -0.34
CA PHE A 159 12.23 5.80 0.07
C PHE A 159 11.20 5.48 -1.02
N CYS A 160 10.61 6.51 -1.62
CA CYS A 160 9.65 6.33 -2.73
C CYS A 160 10.36 5.80 -3.97
N GLU A 161 11.52 6.36 -4.32
CA GLU A 161 12.33 5.87 -5.43
C GLU A 161 12.67 4.38 -5.30
N ASN A 162 13.07 3.94 -4.11
CA ASN A 162 13.35 2.53 -3.86
C ASN A 162 12.09 1.63 -3.88
N ALA A 163 10.95 2.17 -3.46
CA ALA A 163 9.69 1.43 -3.45
C ALA A 163 9.16 1.16 -4.87
N VAL A 164 9.35 2.10 -5.80
CA VAL A 164 8.82 2.00 -7.17
C VAL A 164 9.72 1.24 -8.15
N LYS A 165 10.93 0.87 -7.76
CA LYS A 165 11.90 0.20 -8.66
C LYS A 165 11.42 -1.15 -9.21
N ASN A 166 10.55 -1.84 -8.46
CA ASN A 166 10.05 -3.17 -8.80
C ASN A 166 8.51 -3.09 -8.91
N ILE A 167 8.01 -2.80 -10.09
CA ILE A 167 6.58 -2.78 -10.42
C ILE A 167 6.41 -3.43 -11.78
N SER A 168 5.36 -4.22 -11.93
CA SER A 168 4.97 -4.87 -13.19
C SER A 168 3.69 -4.29 -13.77
#